data_94cd6fc8fc64ae1526b0f20fd6dd288b
#
_entry.id   94cd6fc8fc64ae1526b0f20fd6dd288b
#
_cell.length_a   1.000
_cell.length_b   1.000
_cell.length_c   1.000
_cell.angle_alpha   90.00
_cell.angle_beta   90.00
_cell.angle_gamma   90.00
#
_symmetry.space_group_name_H-M   'P 1'
#
loop_
_entity.id
_entity.type
_entity.pdbx_description
1 polymer ?
#
loop_
_entity_poly.entity_id
_entity_poly.type
_entity_poly.pdbx_seq_one_letter_code
_entity_poly.pdbx_strand_id
1 'polypeptide(L)'
;MLDRLPDALLDSCRCNPAAPLAGDPGQDFGLEKNASAGQFEAIKQYLDQQQQLLWANRSPAVLLWLQGPDCSGKDGVIRHLFRGLNPQGVTVCNFQQPNASERNEDFL
;
A
#
# COMPACT_ATOMS: atom_id res chain seq x y z
N MET A 1 19.90 3.45 9.92
CA MET A 1 18.83 4.45 10.10
C MET A 1 18.17 4.63 8.75
N LEU A 2 16.90 4.30 8.62
CA LEU A 2 16.18 4.60 7.38
C LEU A 2 16.09 6.12 7.26
N ASP A 3 16.66 6.66 6.19
CA ASP A 3 16.35 8.05 5.85
C ASP A 3 14.84 8.14 5.65
N ARG A 4 14.22 8.87 6.54
CA ARG A 4 12.77 9.11 6.49
C ARG A 4 12.45 9.78 5.16
N LEU A 5 11.40 9.31 4.51
CA LEU A 5 10.89 10.01 3.32
C LEU A 5 10.66 11.49 3.66
N PRO A 6 10.98 12.40 2.75
CA PRO A 6 10.75 13.83 2.99
C PRO A 6 9.31 14.10 3.41
N ASP A 7 9.13 14.89 4.46
CA ASP A 7 7.78 15.21 4.98
C ASP A 7 6.89 15.84 3.88
N ALA A 8 7.48 16.62 3.00
CA ALA A 8 6.78 17.19 1.84
C ALA A 8 6.19 16.12 0.91
N LEU A 9 6.89 15.00 0.72
CA LEU A 9 6.38 13.88 -0.08
C LEU A 9 5.25 13.17 0.66
N LEU A 10 5.40 12.93 1.96
CA LEU A 10 4.36 12.32 2.78
C LEU A 10 3.10 13.21 2.83
N ASP A 11 3.27 14.52 2.92
CA ASP A 11 2.16 15.47 2.94
C ASP A 11 1.44 15.52 1.58
N SER A 12 2.17 15.38 0.46
CA SER A 12 1.56 15.29 -0.87
C SER A 12 0.71 14.02 -1.07
N CYS A 13 0.99 12.97 -0.31
CA CYS A 13 0.22 11.71 -0.33
C CYS A 13 -0.95 11.70 0.66
N ARG A 14 -1.08 12.71 1.53
CA ARG A 14 -2.19 12.81 2.48
C ARG A 14 -3.44 13.31 1.80
N CYS A 15 -4.51 12.53 1.90
CA CYS A 15 -5.82 12.98 1.45
C CYS A 15 -6.48 13.84 2.52
N ASN A 16 -7.05 14.96 2.11
CA ASN A 16 -7.97 15.74 2.96
C ASN A 16 -9.37 15.15 2.78
N PRO A 17 -9.99 14.54 3.81
CA PRO A 17 -11.32 13.94 3.68
C PRO A 17 -12.42 14.97 3.35
N ALA A 18 -12.18 16.25 3.56
CA ALA A 18 -13.10 17.33 3.25
C ALA A 18 -12.92 17.93 1.85
N ALA A 19 -11.89 17.50 1.11
CA ALA A 19 -11.63 17.98 -0.23
C ALA A 19 -11.89 16.88 -1.28
N PRO A 20 -12.39 17.21 -2.48
CA PRO A 20 -12.45 16.23 -3.57
C PRO A 20 -11.06 15.68 -3.85
N LEU A 21 -10.98 14.41 -4.25
CA LEU A 21 -9.74 13.78 -4.69
C LEU A 21 -9.19 14.55 -5.91
N ALA A 22 -8.28 15.45 -5.64
CA ALA A 22 -7.62 16.29 -6.64
C ALA A 22 -6.16 15.82 -6.75
N GLY A 23 -5.94 14.62 -7.24
CA GLY A 23 -4.61 14.12 -7.58
C GLY A 23 -4.44 14.10 -9.10
N ASP A 24 -3.33 14.59 -9.59
CA ASP A 24 -2.92 14.33 -10.98
C ASP A 24 -2.37 12.91 -11.06
N PRO A 25 -3.03 11.98 -11.79
CA PRO A 25 -2.51 10.62 -11.97
C PRO A 25 -1.15 10.56 -12.68
N GLY A 26 -0.77 11.63 -13.35
CA GLY A 26 0.51 11.78 -14.04
C GLY A 26 1.57 12.51 -13.22
N GLN A 27 1.31 12.80 -11.94
CA GLN A 27 2.25 13.52 -11.10
C GLN A 27 3.57 12.78 -10.97
N ASP A 28 4.65 13.40 -11.42
CA ASP A 28 6.01 12.97 -11.19
C ASP A 28 6.46 13.46 -9.80
N PHE A 29 6.82 12.51 -8.94
CA PHE A 29 7.34 12.82 -7.60
C PHE A 29 8.85 13.10 -7.60
N GLY A 30 9.48 13.20 -8.77
CA GLY A 30 10.92 13.47 -8.90
C GLY A 30 11.83 12.37 -8.37
N LEU A 31 11.30 11.15 -8.26
CA LEU A 31 12.06 9.99 -7.77
C LEU A 31 12.79 9.31 -8.93
N GLU A 32 14.10 9.45 -8.97
CA GLU A 32 14.94 8.73 -9.91
C GLU A 32 14.92 7.23 -9.64
N LYS A 33 14.59 6.44 -10.66
CA LYS A 33 14.43 4.99 -10.54
C LYS A 33 15.65 4.27 -9.93
N ASN A 34 16.85 4.70 -10.28
CA ASN A 34 18.07 4.08 -9.79
C ASN A 34 18.41 4.50 -8.36
N ALA A 35 18.14 5.75 -7.99
CA ALA A 35 18.37 6.24 -6.64
C ALA A 35 17.36 5.65 -5.64
N SER A 36 16.12 5.44 -6.06
CA SER A 36 15.06 4.89 -5.22
C SER A 36 15.19 3.37 -4.99
N ALA A 37 15.90 2.64 -5.84
CA ALA A 37 16.03 1.19 -5.70
C ALA A 37 16.70 0.77 -4.38
N GLY A 38 17.79 1.43 -4.00
CA GLY A 38 18.48 1.16 -2.73
C GLY A 38 17.63 1.50 -1.51
N GLN A 39 16.94 2.63 -1.55
CA GLN A 39 16.01 3.04 -0.49
C GLN A 39 14.84 2.05 -0.37
N PHE A 40 14.34 1.55 -1.50
CA PHE A 40 13.26 0.59 -1.52
C PHE A 40 13.64 -0.74 -0.84
N GLU A 41 14.82 -1.26 -1.10
CA GLU A 41 15.30 -2.48 -0.42
C GLU A 41 15.50 -2.28 1.08
N ALA A 42 16.00 -1.13 1.52
CA ALA A 42 16.11 -0.79 2.94
C ALA A 42 14.72 -0.70 3.62
N ILE A 43 13.75 -0.08 2.94
CA ILE A 43 12.35 -0.02 3.43
C ILE A 43 11.75 -1.42 3.54
N LYS A 44 11.99 -2.30 2.58
CA LYS A 44 11.50 -3.68 2.62
C LYS A 44 12.07 -4.47 3.80
N GLN A 45 13.37 -4.36 4.06
CA GLN A 45 13.99 -5.00 5.23
C GLN A 45 13.39 -4.49 6.54
N TYR A 46 13.16 -3.19 6.63
CA TYR A 46 12.49 -2.61 7.79
C TYR A 46 11.05 -3.09 7.93
N LEU A 47 10.31 -3.17 6.84
CA LEU A 47 8.92 -3.65 6.81
C LEU A 47 8.83 -5.11 7.27
N ASP A 48 9.75 -5.97 6.84
CA ASP A 48 9.83 -7.36 7.30
C ASP A 48 10.06 -7.44 8.81
N GLN A 49 10.98 -6.65 9.35
CA GLN A 49 11.20 -6.58 10.80
C GLN A 49 9.96 -6.11 11.55
N GLN A 50 9.27 -5.09 11.06
CA GLN A 50 8.04 -4.59 11.68
C GLN A 50 6.90 -5.61 11.60
N GLN A 51 6.78 -6.33 10.50
CA GLN A 51 5.80 -7.40 10.36
C GLN A 51 6.04 -8.53 11.37
N GLN A 52 7.29 -8.94 11.56
CA GLN A 52 7.65 -9.96 12.56
C GLN A 52 7.29 -9.52 13.98
N LEU A 53 7.56 -8.25 14.32
CA LEU A 53 7.16 -7.69 15.61
C LEU A 53 5.64 -7.63 15.78
N LEU A 54 4.93 -7.21 14.74
CA LEU A 54 3.46 -7.17 14.75
C LEU A 54 2.87 -8.59 14.96
N TRP A 55 3.42 -9.56 14.26
CA TRP A 55 3.03 -10.96 14.39
C TRP A 55 3.30 -11.51 15.80
N ALA A 56 4.48 -11.26 16.35
CA ALA A 56 4.87 -11.73 17.68
C ALA A 56 4.02 -11.11 18.80
N ASN A 57 3.68 -9.85 18.68
CA ASN A 57 2.91 -9.13 19.70
C ASN A 57 1.41 -9.39 19.65
N ARG A 58 0.92 -10.09 18.60
CA ARG A 58 -0.51 -10.30 18.35
C ARG A 58 -1.33 -9.00 18.45
N SER A 59 -0.71 -7.91 18.10
CA SER A 59 -1.25 -6.54 18.11
C SER A 59 -2.33 -6.37 17.05
N PRO A 60 -3.01 -5.21 16.98
CA PRO A 60 -3.98 -4.95 15.92
C PRO A 60 -3.37 -5.15 14.54
N ALA A 61 -4.16 -5.67 13.62
CA ALA A 61 -3.75 -5.88 12.24
C ALA A 61 -3.67 -4.56 11.47
N VAL A 62 -2.79 -4.50 10.48
CA VAL A 62 -2.73 -3.40 9.52
C VAL A 62 -3.52 -3.80 8.28
N LEU A 63 -4.53 -3.01 7.94
CA LEU A 63 -5.30 -3.16 6.71
C LEU A 63 -4.74 -2.22 5.64
N LEU A 64 -4.28 -2.78 4.54
CA LEU A 64 -3.90 -2.03 3.35
C LEU A 64 -5.00 -2.16 2.31
N TRP A 65 -5.71 -1.07 2.04
CA TRP A 65 -6.76 -0.99 1.04
C TRP A 65 -6.22 -0.39 -0.26
N LEU A 66 -6.21 -1.17 -1.33
CA LEU A 66 -5.80 -0.74 -2.66
C LEU A 66 -7.00 -0.69 -3.58
N GLN A 67 -7.32 0.50 -4.09
CA GLN A 67 -8.40 0.72 -5.05
C GLN A 67 -7.89 1.47 -6.27
N GLY A 68 -8.39 1.09 -7.43
CA GLY A 68 -8.05 1.74 -8.69
C GLY A 68 -8.70 1.01 -9.87
N PRO A 69 -8.75 1.63 -11.04
CA PRO A 69 -9.29 1.02 -12.26
C PRO A 69 -8.48 -0.21 -12.67
N ASP A 70 -9.00 -0.96 -13.62
CA ASP A 70 -8.26 -2.07 -14.21
C ASP A 70 -6.96 -1.57 -14.85
N CYS A 71 -5.95 -2.41 -14.80
CA CYS A 71 -4.60 -2.07 -15.27
C CYS A 71 -3.89 -0.91 -14.54
N SER A 72 -4.40 -0.45 -13.39
CA SER A 72 -3.76 0.62 -12.60
C SER A 72 -2.50 0.18 -11.83
N GLY A 73 -2.10 -1.07 -11.95
CA GLY A 73 -0.88 -1.59 -11.31
C GLY A 73 -1.06 -2.13 -9.89
N LYS A 74 -2.29 -2.28 -9.38
CA LYS A 74 -2.58 -2.82 -8.04
C LYS A 74 -1.85 -4.13 -7.75
N ASP A 75 -1.91 -5.08 -8.68
CA ASP A 75 -1.27 -6.40 -8.51
C ASP A 75 0.26 -6.27 -8.49
N GLY A 76 0.79 -5.33 -9.27
CA GLY A 76 2.22 -5.01 -9.24
C GLY A 76 2.66 -4.48 -7.89
N VAL A 77 1.89 -3.57 -7.30
CA VAL A 77 2.15 -3.03 -5.96
C VAL A 77 2.11 -4.13 -4.91
N ILE A 78 1.07 -4.97 -4.90
CA ILE A 78 0.95 -6.08 -3.96
C ILE A 78 2.16 -7.02 -4.10
N ARG A 79 2.46 -7.45 -5.31
CA ARG A 79 3.59 -8.36 -5.56
C ARG A 79 4.92 -7.76 -5.12
N HIS A 80 5.11 -6.48 -5.32
CA HIS A 80 6.35 -5.79 -5.01
C HIS A 80 6.50 -5.54 -3.51
N LEU A 81 5.42 -5.09 -2.85
CA LEU A 81 5.38 -4.77 -1.44
C LEU A 81 5.55 -6.02 -0.57
N PHE A 82 4.83 -7.09 -0.88
CA PHE A 82 4.81 -8.31 -0.06
C PHE A 82 5.91 -9.32 -0.41
N ARG A 83 6.70 -9.04 -1.44
CA ARG A 83 7.83 -9.90 -1.80
C ARG A 83 8.89 -9.89 -0.70
N GLY A 84 9.09 -11.03 -0.06
CA GLY A 84 10.07 -11.22 1.01
C GLY A 84 9.51 -11.07 2.42
N LEU A 85 8.24 -10.72 2.58
CA LEU A 85 7.57 -10.74 3.88
C LEU A 85 7.15 -12.16 4.28
N ASN A 86 6.98 -12.40 5.57
CA ASN A 86 6.48 -13.67 6.07
C ASN A 86 5.03 -13.91 5.61
N PRO A 87 4.76 -14.92 4.78
CA PRO A 87 3.42 -15.18 4.25
C PRO A 87 2.40 -15.56 5.33
N GLN A 88 2.83 -16.07 6.48
CA GLN A 88 1.93 -16.39 7.58
C GLN A 88 1.29 -15.16 8.22
N GLY A 89 1.92 -14.01 8.08
CA GLY A 89 1.44 -12.74 8.60
C GLY A 89 0.67 -11.89 7.57
N VAL A 90 0.36 -12.44 6.39
CA VAL A 90 -0.29 -11.70 5.31
C VAL A 90 -1.52 -12.45 4.81
N THR A 91 -2.64 -11.75 4.74
CA THR A 91 -3.86 -12.24 4.09
C THR A 91 -4.23 -11.28 2.97
N VAL A 92 -4.35 -11.79 1.76
CA VAL A 92 -4.76 -10.99 0.60
C VAL A 92 -6.18 -11.38 0.23
N CYS A 93 -7.10 -10.40 0.26
CA CYS A 93 -8.46 -10.54 -0.22
C CYS A 93 -8.61 -9.77 -1.52
N ASN A 94 -9.01 -10.45 -2.57
CA ASN A 94 -9.25 -9.82 -3.87
C ASN A 94 -10.76 -9.66 -4.09
N PHE A 95 -11.20 -8.42 -4.22
CA PHE A 95 -12.58 -8.09 -4.52
C PHE A 95 -12.74 -7.91 -6.02
N GLN A 96 -13.64 -8.68 -6.59
CA GLN A 96 -14.04 -8.57 -7.99
C GLN A 96 -15.32 -7.73 -8.10
N GLN A 97 -15.78 -7.54 -9.32
CA GLN A 97 -17.07 -6.89 -9.56
C GLN A 97 -18.20 -7.67 -8.86
N PRO A 98 -19.09 -7.02 -8.11
CA PRO A 98 -20.14 -7.68 -7.37
C PRO A 98 -20.99 -8.57 -8.27
N ASN A 99 -21.27 -9.77 -7.82
CA ASN A 99 -22.19 -10.67 -8.51
C ASN A 99 -23.65 -10.22 -8.32
N ALA A 100 -24.59 -10.90 -8.96
CA ALA A 100 -26.01 -10.49 -8.95
C ALA A 100 -26.63 -10.56 -7.54
N SER A 101 -26.22 -11.46 -6.66
CA SER A 101 -26.71 -11.53 -5.29
C SER A 101 -26.07 -10.44 -4.40
N GLU A 102 -24.79 -10.19 -4.53
CA GLU A 102 -24.07 -9.15 -3.79
C GLU A 102 -24.56 -7.74 -4.14
N ARG A 103 -25.06 -7.52 -5.37
CA ARG A 103 -25.64 -6.23 -5.77
C ARG A 103 -26.96 -5.90 -5.06
N ASN A 104 -27.63 -6.91 -4.53
CA ASN A 104 -28.91 -6.75 -3.84
C ASN A 104 -28.72 -6.71 -2.32
N GLU A 105 -27.52 -6.87 -1.82
CA GLU A 105 -27.18 -6.77 -0.41
C GLU A 105 -26.73 -5.35 -0.08
N ASP A 106 -27.16 -4.84 1.06
CA ASP A 106 -26.69 -3.56 1.57
C ASP A 106 -25.28 -3.74 2.14
N PHE A 107 -24.38 -2.81 1.79
CA PHE A 107 -22.99 -2.86 2.23
C PHE A 107 -22.78 -2.30 3.65
N LEU A 108 -23.80 -1.92 4.35
CA LEU A 108 -23.73 -1.34 5.68
C LEU A 108 -24.28 -2.27 6.76
#